data_7f5cab36e5fd9b1a3edf7327e3d1f28c
#
_entry.id   7f5cab36e5fd9b1a3edf7327e3d1f28c
#
_cell.length_a   1.000
_cell.length_b   1.000
_cell.length_c   1.000
_cell.angle_alpha   90.00
_cell.angle_beta   90.00
_cell.angle_gamma   90.00
#
_symmetry.space_group_name_H-M   'P 1'
#
loop_
_entity.id
_entity.type
_entity.pdbx_description
1 polymer ?
#
loop_
_entity_poly.entity_id
_entity_poly.type
_entity_poly.pdbx_seq_one_letter_code
_entity_poly.pdbx_strand_id
1 'polypeptide(L)'
;MHLIETKIDGVFEVVPKVFGDNRGWFYETYSKKVFEQLGITADFVQDNRSFSAKKGTLRGLHCQTDPMSQAKLVSCLRGEILDVAVDIREGSPTYMKWVAVKLSGENKHMLYIPKGCLHGFVTLTDDVEIAYKLSLIHI
;
A
#
# COMPACT_ATOMS: atom_id res chain seq x y z
N MET A 1 3.80 -15.40 2.23
CA MET A 1 3.88 -13.96 1.88
C MET A 1 5.20 -13.69 1.20
N HIS A 2 5.18 -12.96 0.11
CA HIS A 2 6.39 -12.56 -0.58
C HIS A 2 6.26 -11.16 -1.16
N LEU A 3 7.40 -10.54 -1.49
CA LEU A 3 7.47 -9.20 -2.04
C LEU A 3 7.79 -9.27 -3.53
N ILE A 4 7.16 -8.38 -4.31
CA ILE A 4 7.51 -8.11 -5.68
C ILE A 4 8.13 -6.72 -5.74
N GLU A 5 9.36 -6.63 -6.23
CA GLU A 5 10.03 -5.35 -6.42
C GLU A 5 9.33 -4.53 -7.49
N THR A 6 9.41 -3.20 -7.37
CA THR A 6 8.87 -2.26 -8.33
C THR A 6 9.99 -1.40 -8.92
N LYS A 7 9.64 -0.48 -9.81
CA LYS A 7 10.60 0.49 -10.38
C LYS A 7 11.16 1.45 -9.33
N ILE A 8 10.50 1.59 -8.18
CA ILE A 8 10.95 2.49 -7.11
C ILE A 8 11.65 1.66 -6.04
N ASP A 9 12.86 2.09 -5.70
CA ASP A 9 13.62 1.49 -4.61
C ASP A 9 12.83 1.57 -3.30
N GLY A 10 12.59 0.42 -2.68
CA GLY A 10 11.87 0.33 -1.41
C GLY A 10 10.35 0.30 -1.50
N VAL A 11 9.76 0.44 -2.69
CA VAL A 11 8.32 0.24 -2.90
C VAL A 11 8.08 -1.20 -3.36
N PHE A 12 7.30 -1.93 -2.60
CA PHE A 12 7.03 -3.35 -2.86
C PHE A 12 5.55 -3.63 -2.99
N GLU A 13 5.20 -4.47 -3.97
CA GLU A 13 3.91 -5.15 -3.96
C GLU A 13 4.02 -6.34 -3.02
N VAL A 14 3.09 -6.45 -2.07
CA VAL A 14 3.10 -7.50 -1.06
C VAL A 14 2.03 -8.51 -1.41
N VAL A 15 2.43 -9.76 -1.62
CA VAL A 15 1.53 -10.83 -2.01
C VAL A 15 1.32 -11.76 -0.82
N PRO A 16 0.12 -11.79 -0.23
CA PRO A 16 -0.16 -12.67 0.89
C PRO A 16 -0.32 -14.13 0.44
N LYS A 17 -0.14 -15.04 1.38
CA LYS A 17 -0.49 -16.44 1.18
C LYS A 17 -1.93 -16.66 1.61
N VAL A 18 -2.80 -16.91 0.65
CA VAL A 18 -4.23 -17.09 0.89
C VAL A 18 -4.56 -18.56 0.96
N PHE A 19 -5.22 -18.96 2.04
CA PHE A 19 -5.73 -20.32 2.23
C PHE A 19 -7.22 -20.33 1.95
N GLY A 20 -7.64 -21.15 1.00
CA GLY A 20 -9.05 -21.24 0.60
C GLY A 20 -9.61 -22.65 0.66
N ASP A 21 -10.89 -22.75 0.95
CA ASP A 21 -11.68 -23.98 0.87
C ASP A 21 -13.12 -23.63 0.46
N ASN A 22 -14.04 -24.60 0.54
CA ASN A 22 -15.43 -24.38 0.13
C ASN A 22 -16.20 -23.42 1.02
N ARG A 23 -15.66 -23.03 2.19
CA ARG A 23 -16.29 -22.06 3.11
C ARG A 23 -15.85 -20.63 2.82
N GLY A 24 -14.74 -20.44 2.10
CA GLY A 24 -14.15 -19.12 1.84
C GLY A 24 -12.63 -19.16 1.90
N TRP A 25 -12.05 -18.11 2.44
CA TRP A 25 -10.60 -17.97 2.49
C TRP A 25 -10.15 -17.34 3.80
N PHE A 26 -8.88 -17.54 4.10
CA PHE A 26 -8.20 -16.96 5.25
C PHE A 26 -6.77 -16.60 4.88
N TYR A 27 -6.30 -15.45 5.31
CA TYR A 27 -4.90 -15.09 5.18
C TYR A 27 -4.50 -14.08 6.25
N GLU A 28 -3.20 -14.09 6.57
CA GLU A 28 -2.61 -13.13 7.47
C GLU A 28 -2.32 -11.85 6.70
N THR A 29 -2.91 -10.73 7.12
CA THR A 29 -2.76 -9.45 6.42
C THR A 29 -1.49 -8.72 6.82
N TYR A 30 -1.07 -8.85 8.07
CA TYR A 30 0.14 -8.22 8.58
C TYR A 30 0.68 -8.99 9.78
N SER A 31 2.00 -9.17 9.81
CA SER A 31 2.74 -9.64 10.96
C SER A 31 4.05 -8.86 11.01
N LYS A 32 4.30 -8.20 12.12
CA LYS A 32 5.55 -7.45 12.32
C LYS A 32 6.77 -8.35 12.10
N LYS A 33 6.75 -9.55 12.67
CA LYS A 33 7.83 -10.51 12.54
C LYS A 33 8.08 -10.93 11.09
N VAL A 34 7.01 -11.25 10.37
CA VAL A 34 7.11 -11.67 8.96
C VAL A 34 7.62 -10.52 8.09
N PHE A 35 7.12 -9.30 8.30
CA PHE A 35 7.57 -8.13 7.55
C PHE A 35 9.04 -7.82 7.83
N GLU A 36 9.49 -7.94 9.07
CA GLU A 36 10.90 -7.78 9.41
C GLU A 36 11.78 -8.80 8.69
N GLN A 37 11.32 -10.06 8.61
CA GLN A 37 12.02 -11.11 7.87
C GLN A 37 12.10 -10.81 6.37
N LEU A 38 11.12 -10.09 5.83
CA LEU A 38 11.10 -9.67 4.44
C LEU A 38 11.90 -8.37 4.20
N GLY A 39 12.42 -7.76 5.25
CA GLY A 39 13.20 -6.53 5.15
C GLY A 39 12.41 -5.24 5.33
N ILE A 40 11.14 -5.33 5.68
CA ILE A 40 10.30 -4.16 5.98
C ILE A 40 10.26 -3.96 7.49
N THR A 41 10.96 -2.94 7.96
CA THR A 41 11.15 -2.67 9.39
C THR A 41 10.30 -1.51 9.90
N ALA A 42 9.40 -0.98 9.09
CA ALA A 42 8.51 0.10 9.48
C ALA A 42 7.69 -0.31 10.71
N ASP A 43 7.57 0.61 11.66
CA ASP A 43 6.79 0.40 12.88
C ASP A 43 5.38 0.96 12.66
N PHE A 44 4.44 0.10 12.26
CA PHE A 44 3.07 0.48 11.99
C PHE A 44 2.30 0.62 13.31
N VAL A 45 1.72 1.80 13.53
CA VAL A 45 1.05 2.15 14.79
C VAL A 45 -0.37 2.67 14.61
N GLN A 46 -0.84 2.81 13.37
CA GLN A 46 -2.15 3.39 13.09
C GLN A 46 -2.79 2.68 11.90
N ASP A 47 -4.08 2.38 12.04
CA ASP A 47 -4.90 1.84 10.96
C ASP A 47 -5.98 2.85 10.59
N ASN A 48 -6.14 3.10 9.30
CA ASN A 48 -7.20 3.94 8.75
C ASN A 48 -7.98 3.17 7.69
N ARG A 49 -9.24 3.57 7.48
CA ARG A 49 -10.07 3.03 6.39
C ARG A 49 -10.72 4.17 5.64
N SER A 50 -10.93 3.97 4.34
CA SER A 50 -11.70 4.88 3.52
C SER A 50 -12.69 4.13 2.65
N PHE A 51 -13.76 4.82 2.26
CA PHE A 51 -14.76 4.32 1.33
C PHE A 51 -14.92 5.33 0.20
N SER A 52 -15.00 4.84 -1.02
CA SER A 52 -15.25 5.65 -2.21
C SER A 52 -16.39 5.03 -2.98
N ALA A 53 -17.51 5.76 -3.09
CA ALA A 53 -18.74 5.22 -3.63
C ALA A 53 -18.71 5.03 -5.16
N LYS A 54 -18.02 5.93 -5.88
CA LYS A 54 -18.09 5.98 -7.35
C LYS A 54 -16.78 5.63 -8.00
N LYS A 55 -16.85 4.80 -9.03
CA LYS A 55 -15.75 4.54 -9.96
C LYS A 55 -15.17 5.85 -10.49
N GLY A 56 -13.85 5.90 -10.61
CA GLY A 56 -13.14 7.08 -11.10
C GLY A 56 -12.84 8.11 -10.03
N THR A 57 -13.10 7.81 -8.75
CA THR A 57 -12.72 8.68 -7.66
C THR A 57 -11.21 8.70 -7.53
N LEU A 58 -10.64 9.90 -7.57
CA LEU A 58 -9.20 10.12 -7.41
C LEU A 58 -8.92 10.67 -6.00
N ARG A 59 -8.02 10.03 -5.26
CA ARG A 59 -7.53 10.49 -3.96
C ARG A 59 -6.02 10.63 -4.01
N GLY A 60 -5.53 11.84 -3.73
CA GLY A 60 -4.11 12.18 -3.83
C GLY A 60 -3.77 12.76 -5.20
N LEU A 61 -2.55 12.85 -5.63
CA LEU A 61 -1.32 12.43 -4.93
C LEU A 61 -1.07 13.33 -3.72
N HIS A 62 -0.71 12.73 -2.60
CA HIS A 62 -0.44 13.49 -1.39
C HIS A 62 0.58 12.76 -0.51
N CYS A 63 1.17 13.50 0.40
CA CYS A 63 1.97 12.97 1.49
C CYS A 63 1.41 13.53 2.80
N GLN A 64 1.76 12.89 3.88
CA GLN A 64 1.46 13.45 5.20
C GLN A 64 2.27 14.71 5.41
N THR A 65 1.70 15.62 6.19
CA THR A 65 2.42 16.82 6.59
C THR A 65 3.69 16.46 7.36
N ASP A 66 4.69 17.26 7.20
CA ASP A 66 6.02 17.15 7.76
C ASP A 66 6.73 15.86 7.44
N PRO A 67 7.26 16.01 6.35
CA PRO A 67 6.51 15.66 5.16
C PRO A 67 6.84 14.24 4.83
N MET A 68 5.88 13.44 4.46
CA MET A 68 6.20 12.12 3.95
C MET A 68 6.97 11.27 4.95
N SER A 69 6.74 11.53 6.24
CA SER A 69 7.49 10.92 7.33
C SER A 69 6.94 9.56 7.75
N GLN A 70 5.85 9.13 7.10
CA GLN A 70 5.22 7.84 7.40
C GLN A 70 5.33 6.88 6.24
N ALA A 71 5.70 5.64 6.53
CA ALA A 71 5.51 4.53 5.60
C ALA A 71 4.06 4.09 5.64
N LYS A 72 3.57 3.53 4.55
CA LYS A 72 2.18 3.06 4.41
C LYS A 72 2.14 1.64 3.90
N LEU A 73 1.18 0.89 4.38
CA LEU A 73 0.80 -0.39 3.80
C LEU A 73 -0.65 -0.28 3.37
N VAL A 74 -0.90 -0.33 2.06
CA VAL A 74 -2.20 -0.10 1.46
C VAL A 74 -2.82 -1.41 1.01
N SER A 75 -4.07 -1.64 1.40
CA SER A 75 -4.84 -2.84 1.03
C SER A 75 -6.19 -2.42 0.47
N CYS A 76 -6.62 -3.03 -0.64
CA CYS A 76 -7.97 -2.88 -1.15
C CYS A 76 -8.82 -4.03 -0.62
N LEU A 77 -9.79 -3.72 0.24
CA LEU A 77 -10.64 -4.73 0.88
C LEU A 77 -11.84 -5.09 0.01
N ARG A 78 -12.32 -4.15 -0.81
CA ARG A 78 -13.47 -4.31 -1.68
C ARG A 78 -13.29 -3.45 -2.91
N GLY A 79 -13.63 -4.01 -4.08
CA GLY A 79 -13.48 -3.33 -5.36
C GLY A 79 -12.07 -3.39 -5.90
N GLU A 80 -11.73 -2.45 -6.75
CA GLU A 80 -10.42 -2.36 -7.40
C GLU A 80 -9.91 -0.94 -7.45
N ILE A 81 -8.61 -0.77 -7.27
CA ILE A 81 -7.93 0.51 -7.46
C ILE A 81 -6.67 0.34 -8.30
N LEU A 82 -6.27 1.43 -8.93
CA LEU A 82 -4.90 1.60 -9.39
C LEU A 82 -4.20 2.46 -8.36
N ASP A 83 -3.28 1.85 -7.62
CA ASP A 83 -2.56 2.50 -6.54
C ASP A 83 -1.22 3.01 -7.07
N VAL A 84 -0.91 4.28 -6.79
CA VAL A 84 0.21 4.99 -7.42
C VAL A 84 1.15 5.52 -6.35
N ALA A 85 2.43 5.28 -6.54
CA ALA A 85 3.48 5.86 -5.71
C ALA A 85 4.48 6.61 -6.60
N VAL A 86 4.97 7.75 -6.11
CA VAL A 86 5.99 8.56 -6.78
C VAL A 86 7.13 8.79 -5.81
N ASP A 87 8.34 8.49 -6.24
CA ASP A 87 9.55 8.71 -5.43
C ASP A 87 9.99 10.16 -5.54
N ILE A 88 9.88 10.90 -4.44
CA ILE A 88 10.37 12.27 -4.36
C ILE A 88 11.45 12.44 -3.29
N ARG A 89 12.13 11.33 -2.94
CA ARG A 89 13.26 11.36 -1.99
C ARG A 89 14.51 11.90 -2.67
N GLU A 90 15.06 12.97 -2.14
CA GLU A 90 16.32 13.53 -2.65
C GLU A 90 17.45 12.51 -2.53
N GLY A 91 18.24 12.38 -3.58
CA GLY A 91 19.37 11.45 -3.61
C GLY A 91 18.98 9.99 -3.85
N SER A 92 17.71 9.68 -3.97
CA SER A 92 17.27 8.32 -4.32
C SER A 92 17.67 7.98 -5.76
N PRO A 93 18.14 6.74 -6.02
CA PRO A 93 18.43 6.30 -7.39
C PRO A 93 17.20 6.25 -8.28
N THR A 94 16.00 6.26 -7.70
CA THR A 94 14.74 6.24 -8.43
C THR A 94 13.94 7.54 -8.27
N TYR A 95 14.61 8.64 -7.96
CA TYR A 95 13.98 9.95 -7.80
C TYR A 95 13.15 10.32 -9.03
N MET A 96 11.89 10.74 -8.78
CA MET A 96 10.89 11.11 -9.78
C MET A 96 10.31 9.94 -10.59
N LYS A 97 10.72 8.72 -10.33
CA LYS A 97 10.05 7.56 -10.90
C LYS A 97 8.71 7.31 -10.21
N TRP A 98 7.81 6.68 -10.94
CA TRP A 98 6.48 6.32 -10.40
C TRP A 98 6.11 4.91 -10.81
N VAL A 99 5.24 4.31 -10.01
CA VAL A 99 4.66 3.00 -10.29
C VAL A 99 3.15 3.06 -10.07
N ALA A 100 2.43 2.23 -10.80
CA ALA A 100 1.01 2.04 -10.61
C ALA A 100 0.74 0.54 -10.51
N VAL A 101 0.07 0.14 -9.44
CA VAL A 101 -0.18 -1.26 -9.14
C VAL A 101 -1.68 -1.46 -8.90
N LYS A 102 -2.24 -2.48 -9.53
CA LYS A 102 -3.64 -2.84 -9.33
C LYS A 102 -3.79 -3.62 -8.03
N LEU A 103 -4.57 -3.07 -7.11
CA LEU A 103 -4.96 -3.74 -5.87
C LEU A 103 -6.46 -3.98 -5.89
N SER A 104 -6.89 -5.14 -5.43
CA SER A 104 -8.31 -5.47 -5.40
C SER A 104 -8.65 -6.38 -4.23
N GLY A 105 -9.93 -6.40 -3.85
CA GLY A 105 -10.44 -7.36 -2.88
C GLY A 105 -10.26 -8.79 -3.35
N GLU A 106 -10.20 -9.00 -4.66
CA GLU A 106 -10.02 -10.30 -5.27
C GLU A 106 -8.57 -10.77 -5.26
N ASN A 107 -7.62 -9.93 -5.71
CA ASN A 107 -6.20 -10.33 -5.72
C ASN A 107 -5.54 -10.27 -4.35
N LYS A 108 -6.07 -9.48 -3.43
CA LYS A 108 -5.60 -9.35 -2.04
C LYS A 108 -4.16 -8.84 -1.91
N HIS A 109 -3.60 -8.29 -2.99
CA HIS A 109 -2.28 -7.71 -2.96
C HIS A 109 -2.29 -6.39 -2.18
N MET A 110 -1.16 -6.06 -1.61
CA MET A 110 -0.96 -4.81 -0.87
C MET A 110 0.22 -4.06 -1.49
N LEU A 111 0.30 -2.77 -1.25
CA LEU A 111 1.45 -1.97 -1.67
C LEU A 111 2.11 -1.37 -0.42
N TYR A 112 3.40 -1.66 -0.25
CA TYR A 112 4.22 -1.01 0.76
C TYR A 112 4.91 0.20 0.14
N ILE A 113 4.71 1.36 0.76
CA ILE A 113 5.26 2.63 0.31
C ILE A 113 6.10 3.20 1.45
N PRO A 114 7.43 3.31 1.28
CA PRO A 114 8.27 3.86 2.32
C PRO A 114 8.01 5.37 2.50
N LYS A 115 8.46 5.90 3.62
CA LYS A 115 8.44 7.34 3.84
C LYS A 115 9.22 8.04 2.72
N GLY A 116 8.78 9.23 2.36
CA GLY A 116 9.44 10.02 1.31
C GLY A 116 8.82 9.89 -0.07
N CYS A 117 7.76 9.08 -0.22
CA CYS A 117 7.06 8.93 -1.50
C CYS A 117 5.68 9.57 -1.43
N LEU A 118 5.23 10.13 -2.56
CA LEU A 118 3.83 10.52 -2.73
C LEU A 118 2.99 9.28 -2.98
N HIS A 119 1.74 9.34 -2.55
CA HIS A 119 0.79 8.24 -2.71
C HIS A 119 -0.57 8.77 -3.16
N GLY A 120 -1.23 8.02 -4.00
CA GLY A 120 -2.60 8.26 -4.39
C GLY A 120 -3.17 7.08 -5.12
N PHE A 121 -4.47 7.11 -5.39
CA PHE A 121 -5.11 6.05 -6.16
C PHE A 121 -6.32 6.56 -6.90
N VAL A 122 -6.71 5.80 -7.92
CA VAL A 122 -7.98 5.99 -8.62
C VAL A 122 -8.79 4.71 -8.50
N THR A 123 -10.08 4.84 -8.21
CA THR A 123 -10.98 3.69 -8.14
C THR A 123 -11.35 3.21 -9.54
N LEU A 124 -11.25 1.89 -9.73
CA LEU A 124 -11.57 1.23 -11.00
C LEU A 124 -12.99 0.64 -11.00
N THR A 125 -13.61 0.56 -9.84
CA THR A 125 -14.99 0.08 -9.63
C THR A 125 -15.73 1.03 -8.70
N ASP A 126 -17.06 0.83 -8.58
CA ASP A 126 -17.83 1.46 -7.51
C ASP A 126 -17.57 0.77 -6.17
N ASP A 127 -17.93 1.41 -5.08
CA ASP A 127 -17.93 0.85 -3.72
C ASP A 127 -16.57 0.26 -3.33
N VAL A 128 -15.55 1.11 -3.31
CA VAL A 128 -14.19 0.71 -2.97
C VAL A 128 -13.90 0.99 -1.50
N GLU A 129 -13.40 -0.02 -0.79
CA GLU A 129 -12.89 0.12 0.58
C GLU A 129 -11.40 -0.11 0.62
N ILE A 130 -10.69 0.83 1.23
CA ILE A 130 -9.24 0.79 1.40
C ILE A 130 -8.89 0.80 2.89
N ALA A 131 -7.95 -0.04 3.26
CA ALA A 131 -7.33 -0.01 4.59
C ALA A 131 -5.87 0.39 4.45
N TYR A 132 -5.40 1.27 5.31
CA TYR A 132 -3.98 1.65 5.34
C TYR A 132 -3.42 1.51 6.74
N LYS A 133 -2.23 0.95 6.83
CA LYS A 133 -1.40 1.05 8.04
C LYS A 133 -0.43 2.21 7.83
N LEU A 134 -0.23 2.97 8.88
CA LEU A 134 0.71 4.09 8.90
C LEU A 134 1.76 3.85 9.95
N SER A 135 3.00 4.13 9.61
CA SER A 135 4.10 3.98 10.55
C SER A 135 4.20 5.15 11.50
N LEU A 136 5.00 4.95 12.55
CA LEU A 136 5.38 6.01 13.45
C LEU A 136 6.04 7.14 12.69
N ILE A 137 5.72 8.39 13.07
CA ILE A 137 6.41 9.57 12.54
C ILE A 137 7.72 9.72 13.29
N HIS A 138 8.83 9.70 12.56
CA HIS A 138 10.15 9.98 13.11
C HIS A 138 10.48 11.45 12.89
N ILE A 139 10.53 12.17 14.00
CA ILE A 139 10.89 13.59 14.00
C ILE A 139 12.40 13.72 14.19
#